data_28a104c8f5b8195ffe513fec72d4fbd2
#
_entry.id   28a104c8f5b8195ffe513fec72d4fbd2
#
_cell.length_a   1.000
_cell.length_b   1.000
_cell.length_c   1.000
_cell.angle_alpha   90.00
_cell.angle_beta   90.00
_cell.angle_gamma   90.00
#
_symmetry.space_group_name_H-M   'P 1'
#
loop_
_entity.id
_entity.type
_entity.pdbx_description
1 polymer ?
#
loop_
_entity_poly.entity_id
_entity_poly.type
_entity_poly.pdbx_seq_one_letter_code
_entity_poly.pdbx_strand_id
1 'polypeptide(L)'
;MYGTIVFGTDGGVAAARAGEVAATIGRATSSRFAAVTGYASAAGVDERLEAALGAAETAGLRRARLQAIARPGRPGDVLVEVAEELDAGLIAVARGEGDAPPLSDLGRWLLHHCPCDLLLVSGGRSDPHAPYGRILIASDGSATADRAARKGFDLARAVVADVTLVFVGHPSTGELVMQDTLAVYAQGVQTDIMLRAGDPSTEIVAAVKEVGADLVVVGNKGIAGARGFLLGSVPESVIERSQEPDTMLCRTVVQLVAELTPGEGGVIERRGEKFAAYMDEGEELHLHSARCTHLGCTVGWNPAEKTFDCPCHGSRFGPLGEVVNGPAARPLPPA
;
A
#
# COMPACT_ATOMS: atom_id res chain seq x y z
N MET A 1 10.29 9.33 3.36
CA MET A 1 9.08 8.50 3.48
C MET A 1 8.25 8.62 2.21
N TYR A 2 7.28 9.51 2.05
CA TYR A 2 6.55 9.67 0.80
C TYR A 2 7.08 10.85 -0.01
N GLY A 3 7.39 10.66 -1.31
CA GLY A 3 7.78 11.76 -2.22
C GLY A 3 6.58 12.61 -2.57
N THR A 4 5.48 11.96 -2.97
CA THR A 4 4.19 12.59 -3.32
C THR A 4 3.05 11.82 -2.66
N ILE A 5 2.06 12.53 -2.13
CA ILE A 5 0.78 11.99 -1.66
C ILE A 5 -0.30 12.45 -2.63
N VAL A 6 -1.03 11.50 -3.20
CA VAL A 6 -2.23 11.76 -3.99
C VAL A 6 -3.45 11.63 -3.09
N PHE A 7 -4.31 12.61 -3.13
CA PHE A 7 -5.54 12.65 -2.36
C PHE A 7 -6.76 12.71 -3.27
N GLY A 8 -7.65 11.72 -3.14
CA GLY A 8 -8.89 11.66 -3.91
C GLY A 8 -10.01 12.47 -3.24
N THR A 9 -10.61 13.40 -3.99
CA THR A 9 -11.73 14.22 -3.49
C THR A 9 -12.90 14.27 -4.45
N ASP A 10 -14.10 14.19 -3.88
CA ASP A 10 -15.37 14.47 -4.53
C ASP A 10 -16.01 15.79 -4.04
N GLY A 11 -15.32 16.48 -3.11
CA GLY A 11 -15.79 17.68 -2.43
C GLY A 11 -16.73 17.41 -1.25
N GLY A 12 -17.02 16.17 -0.92
CA GLY A 12 -17.82 15.79 0.23
C GLY A 12 -17.10 16.00 1.58
N VAL A 13 -17.86 15.97 2.68
CA VAL A 13 -17.33 16.17 4.04
C VAL A 13 -16.32 15.10 4.41
N ALA A 14 -16.58 13.84 4.06
CA ALA A 14 -15.67 12.74 4.31
C ALA A 14 -14.36 12.90 3.54
N ALA A 15 -14.43 13.35 2.27
CA ALA A 15 -13.24 13.63 1.49
C ALA A 15 -12.47 14.82 2.07
N ALA A 16 -13.11 15.92 2.48
CA ALA A 16 -12.43 17.04 3.10
C ALA A 16 -11.61 16.60 4.31
N ARG A 17 -12.19 15.77 5.19
CA ARG A 17 -11.50 15.20 6.34
C ARG A 17 -10.32 14.31 5.94
N ALA A 18 -10.49 13.45 4.93
CA ALA A 18 -9.39 12.64 4.42
C ALA A 18 -8.25 13.50 3.89
N GLY A 19 -8.57 14.64 3.26
CA GLY A 19 -7.60 15.63 2.81
C GLY A 19 -6.80 16.26 3.94
N GLU A 20 -7.46 16.62 5.04
CA GLU A 20 -6.80 17.18 6.24
C GLU A 20 -5.82 16.19 6.89
N VAL A 21 -6.24 14.92 7.02
CA VAL A 21 -5.38 13.84 7.53
C VAL A 21 -4.18 13.60 6.60
N ALA A 22 -4.44 13.49 5.29
CA ALA A 22 -3.38 13.31 4.29
C ALA A 22 -2.40 14.49 4.26
N ALA A 23 -2.90 15.72 4.41
CA ALA A 23 -2.10 16.93 4.50
C ALA A 23 -1.23 16.96 5.77
N THR A 24 -1.77 16.50 6.90
CA THR A 24 -1.02 16.38 8.16
C THR A 24 0.14 15.38 8.01
N ILE A 25 -0.10 14.21 7.39
CA ILE A 25 0.97 13.27 7.03
C ILE A 25 1.97 13.93 6.08
N GLY A 26 1.49 14.61 5.03
CA GLY A 26 2.32 15.28 4.05
C GLY A 26 3.25 16.32 4.67
N ARG A 27 2.76 17.08 5.64
CA ARG A 27 3.55 18.03 6.44
C ARG A 27 4.61 17.32 7.26
N ALA A 28 4.23 16.28 8.02
CA ALA A 28 5.13 15.52 8.88
C ALA A 28 6.24 14.82 8.09
N THR A 29 5.93 14.34 6.89
CA THR A 29 6.88 13.64 6.01
C THR A 29 7.55 14.53 4.96
N SER A 30 7.25 15.83 4.95
CA SER A 30 7.75 16.79 3.95
C SER A 30 7.41 16.43 2.49
N SER A 31 6.27 15.78 2.26
CA SER A 31 5.81 15.30 0.96
C SER A 31 5.24 16.43 0.08
N ARG A 32 5.20 16.21 -1.23
CA ARG A 32 4.32 16.95 -2.16
C ARG A 32 2.89 16.40 -2.02
N PHE A 33 1.91 17.21 -2.36
CA PHE A 33 0.51 16.86 -2.21
C PHE A 33 -0.27 17.19 -3.49
N ALA A 34 -1.00 16.24 -4.04
CA ALA A 34 -1.85 16.42 -5.20
C ALA A 34 -3.30 16.07 -4.85
N ALA A 35 -4.19 17.08 -4.86
CA ALA A 35 -5.63 16.88 -4.79
C ALA A 35 -6.15 16.49 -6.17
N VAL A 36 -6.84 15.35 -6.26
CA VAL A 36 -7.24 14.74 -7.52
C VAL A 36 -8.74 14.45 -7.51
N THR A 37 -9.42 14.81 -8.58
CA THR A 37 -10.81 14.43 -8.80
C THR A 37 -11.01 13.85 -10.20
N GLY A 38 -11.64 12.68 -10.26
CA GLY A 38 -12.20 12.10 -11.48
C GLY A 38 -13.65 12.52 -11.63
N TYR A 39 -14.08 12.92 -12.82
CA TYR A 39 -15.42 13.42 -13.03
C TYR A 39 -16.07 12.92 -14.32
N ALA A 40 -17.40 12.73 -14.26
CA ALA A 40 -18.24 12.53 -15.46
C ALA A 40 -18.77 13.86 -16.02
N SER A 41 -18.86 14.90 -15.18
CA SER A 41 -19.28 16.25 -15.55
C SER A 41 -18.35 17.28 -14.91
N ALA A 42 -17.93 18.27 -15.67
CA ALA A 42 -17.01 19.32 -15.20
C ALA A 42 -17.64 20.32 -14.22
N ALA A 43 -18.96 20.26 -14.00
CA ALA A 43 -19.64 21.20 -13.11
C ALA A 43 -19.12 21.10 -11.66
N GLY A 44 -18.71 22.22 -11.07
CA GLY A 44 -18.24 22.32 -9.69
C GLY A 44 -16.88 21.64 -9.40
N VAL A 45 -16.14 21.23 -10.43
CA VAL A 45 -14.82 20.56 -10.25
C VAL A 45 -13.80 21.50 -9.63
N ASP A 46 -13.72 22.75 -10.13
CA ASP A 46 -12.75 23.73 -9.65
C ASP A 46 -13.02 24.09 -8.18
N GLU A 47 -14.28 24.26 -7.80
CA GLU A 47 -14.68 24.56 -6.43
C GLU A 47 -14.27 23.43 -5.46
N ARG A 48 -14.46 22.18 -5.87
CA ARG A 48 -14.06 21.01 -5.07
C ARG A 48 -12.55 20.95 -4.87
N LEU A 49 -11.78 21.21 -5.92
CA LEU A 49 -10.33 21.20 -5.84
C LEU A 49 -9.79 22.38 -5.02
N GLU A 50 -10.32 23.58 -5.18
CA GLU A 50 -9.92 24.73 -4.38
C GLU A 50 -10.25 24.52 -2.89
N ALA A 51 -11.40 23.92 -2.57
CA ALA A 51 -11.74 23.55 -1.20
C ALA A 51 -10.73 22.54 -0.60
N ALA A 52 -10.35 21.51 -1.39
CA ALA A 52 -9.37 20.53 -0.97
C ALA A 52 -7.97 21.12 -0.75
N LEU A 53 -7.54 22.06 -1.62
CA LEU A 53 -6.27 22.77 -1.46
C LEU A 53 -6.31 23.71 -0.25
N GLY A 54 -7.42 24.41 -0.03
CA GLY A 54 -7.62 25.27 1.15
C GLY A 54 -7.57 24.48 2.46
N ALA A 55 -8.17 23.29 2.51
CA ALA A 55 -8.07 22.40 3.65
C ALA A 55 -6.61 21.94 3.91
N ALA A 56 -5.88 21.63 2.84
CA ALA A 56 -4.46 21.25 2.95
C ALA A 56 -3.57 22.42 3.43
N GLU A 57 -3.85 23.64 3.01
CA GLU A 57 -3.17 24.86 3.51
C GLU A 57 -3.49 25.08 4.99
N THR A 58 -4.75 24.91 5.40
CA THR A 58 -5.18 25.00 6.80
C THR A 58 -4.47 23.96 7.67
N ALA A 59 -4.24 22.75 7.14
CA ALA A 59 -3.45 21.71 7.79
C ALA A 59 -1.92 22.01 7.79
N GLY A 60 -1.49 23.16 7.24
CA GLY A 60 -0.12 23.66 7.30
C GLY A 60 0.78 23.24 6.14
N LEU A 61 0.24 22.77 5.03
CA LEU A 61 1.00 22.57 3.80
C LEU A 61 1.22 23.90 3.06
N ARG A 62 2.44 24.08 2.54
CA ARG A 62 2.75 25.28 1.75
C ARG A 62 2.14 25.16 0.34
N ARG A 63 1.50 26.22 -0.18
CA ARG A 63 0.90 26.26 -1.54
C ARG A 63 1.87 25.77 -2.62
N ALA A 64 3.14 26.07 -2.53
CA ALA A 64 4.16 25.59 -3.47
C ALA A 64 4.35 24.06 -3.54
N ARG A 65 3.79 23.32 -2.58
CA ARG A 65 3.80 21.86 -2.56
C ARG A 65 2.45 21.24 -2.94
N LEU A 66 1.47 22.07 -3.27
CA LEU A 66 0.10 21.67 -3.58
C LEU A 66 -0.13 21.69 -5.08
N GLN A 67 -0.80 20.68 -5.60
CA GLN A 67 -1.23 20.58 -6.98
C GLN A 67 -2.70 20.15 -7.01
N ALA A 68 -3.48 20.73 -7.93
CA ALA A 68 -4.85 20.35 -8.22
C ALA A 68 -4.90 19.67 -9.58
N ILE A 69 -5.52 18.50 -9.66
CA ILE A 69 -5.65 17.74 -10.91
C ILE A 69 -7.08 17.26 -11.05
N ALA A 70 -7.71 17.65 -12.17
CA ALA A 70 -9.03 17.18 -12.56
C ALA A 70 -8.96 16.46 -13.91
N ARG A 71 -9.58 15.29 -13.99
CA ARG A 71 -9.65 14.53 -15.23
C ARG A 71 -11.03 13.93 -15.45
N PRO A 72 -11.51 13.89 -16.70
CA PRO A 72 -12.68 13.09 -17.02
C PRO A 72 -12.35 11.60 -16.83
N GLY A 73 -13.28 10.87 -16.21
CA GLY A 73 -13.12 9.43 -15.98
C GLY A 73 -13.65 8.99 -14.63
N ARG A 74 -13.60 7.66 -14.39
CA ARG A 74 -13.96 7.11 -13.09
C ARG A 74 -12.92 7.49 -12.05
N PRO A 75 -13.32 7.90 -10.84
CA PRO A 75 -12.39 8.37 -9.82
C PRO A 75 -11.23 7.43 -9.52
N GLY A 76 -11.48 6.12 -9.47
CA GLY A 76 -10.44 5.12 -9.21
C GLY A 76 -9.37 5.08 -10.30
N ASP A 77 -9.79 5.03 -11.58
CA ASP A 77 -8.88 4.98 -12.72
C ASP A 77 -8.00 6.24 -12.75
N VAL A 78 -8.63 7.42 -12.56
CA VAL A 78 -7.93 8.71 -12.53
C VAL A 78 -6.91 8.79 -11.38
N LEU A 79 -7.28 8.31 -10.19
CA LEU A 79 -6.37 8.30 -9.04
C LEU A 79 -5.14 7.42 -9.28
N VAL A 80 -5.33 6.24 -9.85
CA VAL A 80 -4.23 5.32 -10.17
C VAL A 80 -3.33 5.92 -11.24
N GLU A 81 -3.89 6.43 -12.34
CA GLU A 81 -3.14 7.06 -13.43
C GLU A 81 -2.29 8.25 -12.93
N VAL A 82 -2.89 9.14 -12.12
CA VAL A 82 -2.17 10.29 -11.55
C VAL A 82 -1.11 9.84 -10.54
N ALA A 83 -1.39 8.81 -9.74
CA ALA A 83 -0.42 8.29 -8.79
C ALA A 83 0.81 7.70 -9.50
N GLU A 84 0.63 6.98 -10.60
CA GLU A 84 1.72 6.47 -11.43
C GLU A 84 2.51 7.60 -12.11
N GLU A 85 1.85 8.60 -12.67
CA GLU A 85 2.51 9.74 -13.32
C GLU A 85 3.35 10.57 -12.35
N LEU A 86 2.87 10.75 -11.11
CA LEU A 86 3.56 11.54 -10.10
C LEU A 86 4.54 10.72 -9.25
N ASP A 87 4.69 9.43 -9.53
CA ASP A 87 5.45 8.48 -8.71
C ASP A 87 5.04 8.62 -7.22
N ALA A 88 3.73 8.55 -6.99
CA ALA A 88 3.17 8.76 -5.66
C ALA A 88 3.46 7.57 -4.74
N GLY A 89 3.92 7.84 -3.53
CA GLY A 89 4.14 6.82 -2.51
C GLY A 89 2.89 6.48 -1.71
N LEU A 90 1.85 7.33 -1.76
CA LEU A 90 0.61 7.15 -1.01
C LEU A 90 -0.58 7.71 -1.77
N ILE A 91 -1.66 6.93 -1.86
CA ILE A 91 -3.00 7.43 -2.18
C ILE A 91 -3.81 7.49 -0.89
N ALA A 92 -4.45 8.63 -0.63
CA ALA A 92 -5.36 8.82 0.49
C ALA A 92 -6.78 9.09 0.01
N VAL A 93 -7.76 8.39 0.54
CA VAL A 93 -9.19 8.59 0.25
C VAL A 93 -10.03 8.41 1.50
N ALA A 94 -11.22 8.99 1.51
CA ALA A 94 -12.21 8.66 2.53
C ALA A 94 -12.64 7.19 2.42
N ARG A 95 -12.78 6.54 3.57
CA ARG A 95 -13.30 5.17 3.66
C ARG A 95 -14.74 5.09 3.14
N GLY A 96 -15.55 6.07 3.49
CA GLY A 96 -16.97 6.20 3.18
C GLY A 96 -17.54 7.41 3.90
N GLU A 97 -18.87 7.55 3.94
CA GLU A 97 -19.56 8.63 4.64
C GLU A 97 -20.06 8.19 6.03
N GLY A 98 -20.05 9.12 6.98
CA GLY A 98 -20.48 8.89 8.38
C GLY A 98 -19.35 8.58 9.36
N ASP A 99 -19.66 8.37 10.62
CA ASP A 99 -18.68 8.23 11.71
C ASP A 99 -17.99 6.87 11.72
N ALA A 100 -18.66 5.80 11.27
CA ALA A 100 -18.11 4.45 11.13
C ALA A 100 -18.57 3.84 9.80
N PRO A 101 -18.09 4.39 8.65
CA PRO A 101 -18.63 4.03 7.36
C PRO A 101 -18.18 2.64 6.91
N PRO A 102 -19.06 1.92 6.18
CA PRO A 102 -18.60 0.78 5.41
C PRO A 102 -17.57 1.25 4.34
N LEU A 103 -16.78 0.32 3.85
CA LEU A 103 -15.83 0.63 2.78
C LEU A 103 -16.59 1.05 1.51
N SER A 104 -16.28 2.24 0.99
CA SER A 104 -16.85 2.74 -0.25
C SER A 104 -16.45 1.89 -1.48
N ASP A 105 -17.21 1.99 -2.57
CA ASP A 105 -16.87 1.31 -3.82
C ASP A 105 -15.50 1.75 -4.35
N LEU A 106 -15.16 3.03 -4.22
CA LEU A 106 -13.84 3.55 -4.55
C LEU A 106 -12.76 2.90 -3.68
N GLY A 107 -12.96 2.87 -2.36
CA GLY A 107 -12.02 2.23 -1.44
C GLY A 107 -11.82 0.75 -1.76
N ARG A 108 -12.91 0.01 -2.00
CA ARG A 108 -12.88 -1.40 -2.39
C ARG A 108 -12.15 -1.61 -3.72
N TRP A 109 -12.39 -0.77 -4.70
CA TRP A 109 -11.70 -0.83 -5.98
C TRP A 109 -10.19 -0.57 -5.81
N LEU A 110 -9.80 0.46 -5.05
CA LEU A 110 -8.40 0.80 -4.79
C LEU A 110 -7.66 -0.29 -4.01
N LEU A 111 -8.33 -1.08 -3.16
CA LEU A 111 -7.71 -2.23 -2.50
C LEU A 111 -7.07 -3.22 -3.48
N HIS A 112 -7.55 -3.29 -4.70
CA HIS A 112 -7.06 -4.23 -5.72
C HIS A 112 -6.20 -3.57 -6.81
N HIS A 113 -6.30 -2.23 -6.99
CA HIS A 113 -5.71 -1.53 -8.15
C HIS A 113 -4.69 -0.45 -7.78
N CYS A 114 -4.59 -0.07 -6.49
CA CYS A 114 -3.68 0.99 -6.06
C CYS A 114 -2.21 0.62 -6.35
N PRO A 115 -1.42 1.46 -7.04
CA PRO A 115 -0.03 1.16 -7.39
C PRO A 115 0.96 1.41 -6.25
N CYS A 116 0.53 2.08 -5.19
CA CYS A 116 1.35 2.46 -4.04
C CYS A 116 0.60 2.18 -2.73
N ASP A 117 1.07 2.68 -1.60
CA ASP A 117 0.35 2.55 -0.34
C ASP A 117 -1.03 3.22 -0.42
N LEU A 118 -1.98 2.68 0.30
CA LEU A 118 -3.35 3.19 0.37
C LEU A 118 -3.72 3.55 1.80
N LEU A 119 -4.12 4.78 2.03
CA LEU A 119 -4.71 5.24 3.29
C LEU A 119 -6.22 5.40 3.12
N LEU A 120 -6.98 4.67 3.92
CA LEU A 120 -8.41 4.76 4.03
C LEU A 120 -8.75 5.53 5.31
N VAL A 121 -9.23 6.75 5.17
CA VAL A 121 -9.53 7.63 6.31
C VAL A 121 -10.98 7.46 6.73
N SER A 122 -11.20 7.09 7.99
CA SER A 122 -12.53 6.94 8.60
C SER A 122 -13.08 8.28 9.09
N GLY A 123 -14.39 8.36 9.29
CA GLY A 123 -15.06 9.57 9.76
C GLY A 123 -14.92 9.84 11.27
N GLY A 124 -14.57 8.84 12.07
CA GLY A 124 -14.74 8.83 13.52
C GLY A 124 -13.73 9.64 14.36
N ARG A 125 -12.69 10.25 13.79
CA ARG A 125 -11.70 11.01 14.55
C ARG A 125 -12.23 12.37 14.99
N SER A 126 -11.96 12.73 16.24
CA SER A 126 -12.40 14.01 16.82
C SER A 126 -11.57 15.21 16.35
N ASP A 127 -10.29 15.01 16.02
CA ASP A 127 -9.38 16.06 15.54
C ASP A 127 -8.54 15.58 14.35
N PRO A 128 -8.85 16.04 13.13
CA PRO A 128 -8.07 15.67 11.93
C PRO A 128 -6.67 16.32 11.91
N HIS A 129 -6.43 17.35 12.71
CA HIS A 129 -5.13 18.03 12.79
C HIS A 129 -4.22 17.41 13.86
N ALA A 130 -4.76 16.67 14.83
CA ALA A 130 -4.00 15.85 15.73
C ALA A 130 -3.49 14.62 14.95
N PRO A 131 -2.19 14.46 14.80
CA PRO A 131 -1.65 13.27 14.16
C PRO A 131 -2.01 12.03 14.98
N TYR A 132 -1.79 10.87 14.40
CA TYR A 132 -1.99 9.61 15.09
C TYR A 132 -1.18 9.56 16.39
N GLY A 133 -1.85 9.30 17.50
CA GLY A 133 -1.20 9.12 18.80
C GLY A 133 -0.82 7.66 19.06
N ARG A 134 -1.61 6.72 18.51
CA ARG A 134 -1.41 5.27 18.68
C ARG A 134 -1.58 4.55 17.35
N ILE A 135 -0.52 3.89 16.91
CA ILE A 135 -0.47 3.14 15.66
C ILE A 135 -0.35 1.65 16.00
N LEU A 136 -1.28 0.83 15.49
CA LEU A 136 -1.15 -0.61 15.55
C LEU A 136 -0.56 -1.13 14.24
N ILE A 137 0.52 -1.90 14.35
CA ILE A 137 1.19 -2.54 13.21
C ILE A 137 1.02 -4.05 13.34
N ALA A 138 0.39 -4.67 12.34
CA ALA A 138 0.26 -6.12 12.30
C ALA A 138 1.40 -6.74 11.47
N SER A 139 2.10 -7.71 12.07
CA SER A 139 3.20 -8.42 11.41
C SER A 139 3.07 -9.93 11.61
N ASP A 140 3.30 -10.68 10.54
CA ASP A 140 3.44 -12.14 10.53
C ASP A 140 4.86 -12.60 10.18
N GLY A 141 5.82 -11.64 10.08
CA GLY A 141 7.20 -11.88 9.69
C GLY A 141 7.40 -12.05 8.17
N SER A 142 6.35 -11.90 7.36
CA SER A 142 6.50 -11.90 5.90
C SER A 142 7.20 -10.64 5.41
N ALA A 143 7.83 -10.70 4.24
CA ALA A 143 8.47 -9.54 3.62
C ALA A 143 7.49 -8.35 3.40
N THR A 144 6.20 -8.61 3.19
CA THR A 144 5.19 -7.57 3.07
C THR A 144 4.82 -6.95 4.42
N ALA A 145 4.78 -7.75 5.48
CA ALA A 145 4.56 -7.27 6.84
C ALA A 145 5.77 -6.49 7.37
N ASP A 146 6.98 -6.92 7.04
CA ASP A 146 8.21 -6.22 7.37
C ASP A 146 8.25 -4.81 6.75
N ARG A 147 7.88 -4.68 5.48
CA ARG A 147 7.74 -3.37 4.83
C ARG A 147 6.64 -2.51 5.45
N ALA A 148 5.52 -3.12 5.82
CA ALA A 148 4.46 -2.41 6.53
C ALA A 148 4.96 -1.91 7.89
N ALA A 149 5.72 -2.74 8.62
CA ALA A 149 6.34 -2.36 9.88
C ALA A 149 7.29 -1.18 9.69
N ARG A 150 8.23 -1.26 8.74
CA ARG A 150 9.13 -0.14 8.42
C ARG A 150 8.37 1.17 8.18
N LYS A 151 7.34 1.15 7.33
CA LYS A 151 6.53 2.34 7.02
C LYS A 151 5.72 2.84 8.20
N GLY A 152 5.15 1.92 8.98
CA GLY A 152 4.43 2.25 10.21
C GLY A 152 5.32 2.94 11.25
N PHE A 153 6.53 2.42 11.48
CA PHE A 153 7.51 3.03 12.36
C PHE A 153 8.06 4.36 11.83
N ASP A 154 8.28 4.48 10.53
CA ASP A 154 8.68 5.76 9.92
C ASP A 154 7.60 6.83 10.08
N LEU A 155 6.33 6.46 9.92
CA LEU A 155 5.21 7.35 10.17
C LEU A 155 5.10 7.71 11.65
N ALA A 156 5.22 6.73 12.56
CA ALA A 156 5.18 6.95 13.99
C ALA A 156 6.22 7.98 14.45
N ARG A 157 7.47 7.89 13.94
CA ARG A 157 8.51 8.89 14.21
C ARG A 157 8.13 10.27 13.68
N ALA A 158 7.59 10.33 12.46
CA ALA A 158 7.23 11.61 11.83
C ALA A 158 6.09 12.32 12.56
N VAL A 159 5.14 11.59 13.14
CA VAL A 159 3.98 12.14 13.85
C VAL A 159 4.09 12.06 15.38
N VAL A 160 5.17 11.49 15.91
CA VAL A 160 5.43 11.28 17.34
C VAL A 160 4.34 10.42 17.99
N ALA A 161 4.05 9.26 17.40
CA ALA A 161 3.07 8.29 17.87
C ALA A 161 3.71 7.13 18.61
N ASP A 162 2.98 6.55 19.56
CA ASP A 162 3.28 5.24 20.15
C ASP A 162 2.87 4.11 19.19
N VAL A 163 3.59 3.00 19.23
CA VAL A 163 3.31 1.83 18.39
C VAL A 163 2.93 0.63 19.25
N THR A 164 1.90 -0.09 18.85
CA THR A 164 1.64 -1.46 19.29
C THR A 164 1.92 -2.39 18.13
N LEU A 165 2.91 -3.27 18.27
CA LEU A 165 3.24 -4.29 17.29
C LEU A 165 2.51 -5.59 17.65
N VAL A 166 1.61 -6.07 16.79
CA VAL A 166 0.81 -7.27 17.04
C VAL A 166 1.21 -8.42 16.11
N PHE A 167 1.39 -9.59 16.71
CA PHE A 167 1.54 -10.87 16.01
C PHE A 167 0.42 -11.82 16.44
N VAL A 168 -0.15 -12.54 15.48
CA VAL A 168 -1.16 -13.57 15.73
C VAL A 168 -0.66 -14.92 15.21
N GLY A 169 -0.46 -15.86 16.13
CA GLY A 169 0.05 -17.19 15.79
C GLY A 169 0.71 -17.88 16.97
N HIS A 170 1.65 -18.78 16.67
CA HIS A 170 2.35 -19.50 17.73
C HIS A 170 3.32 -18.58 18.48
N PRO A 171 3.31 -18.57 19.84
CA PRO A 171 4.10 -17.63 20.64
C PRO A 171 5.59 -17.62 20.31
N SER A 172 6.23 -18.80 20.17
CA SER A 172 7.67 -18.87 19.89
C SER A 172 8.06 -18.25 18.54
N THR A 173 7.20 -18.37 17.52
CA THR A 173 7.39 -17.68 16.23
C THR A 173 7.21 -16.19 16.41
N GLY A 174 6.17 -15.79 17.15
CA GLY A 174 5.88 -14.39 17.42
C GLY A 174 7.01 -13.68 18.15
N GLU A 175 7.60 -14.31 19.17
CA GLU A 175 8.73 -13.73 19.91
C GLU A 175 9.91 -13.40 18.97
N LEU A 176 10.28 -14.31 18.06
CA LEU A 176 11.34 -14.08 17.08
C LEU A 176 11.01 -12.95 16.12
N VAL A 177 9.84 -12.99 15.51
CA VAL A 177 9.38 -11.93 14.56
C VAL A 177 9.37 -10.56 15.24
N MET A 178 8.87 -10.49 16.48
CA MET A 178 8.82 -9.24 17.22
C MET A 178 10.21 -8.71 17.56
N GLN A 179 11.11 -9.58 18.03
CA GLN A 179 12.49 -9.18 18.35
C GLN A 179 13.21 -8.64 17.12
N ASP A 180 13.12 -9.31 15.98
CA ASP A 180 13.76 -8.89 14.74
C ASP A 180 13.19 -7.54 14.28
N THR A 181 11.86 -7.39 14.25
CA THR A 181 11.19 -6.14 13.85
C THR A 181 11.58 -4.98 14.75
N LEU A 182 11.60 -5.18 16.08
CA LEU A 182 11.98 -4.16 17.04
C LEU A 182 13.44 -3.73 16.90
N ALA A 183 14.34 -4.69 16.74
CA ALA A 183 15.76 -4.41 16.60
C ALA A 183 16.06 -3.51 15.40
N VAL A 184 15.31 -3.70 14.32
CA VAL A 184 15.53 -2.95 13.06
C VAL A 184 14.77 -1.61 13.04
N TYR A 185 13.52 -1.56 13.50
CA TYR A 185 12.63 -0.43 13.21
C TYR A 185 12.22 0.40 14.42
N ALA A 186 12.26 -0.11 15.66
CA ALA A 186 11.64 0.56 16.80
C ALA A 186 12.47 1.69 17.41
N GLN A 187 13.66 1.97 16.92
CA GLN A 187 14.52 3.02 17.48
C GLN A 187 13.82 4.37 17.53
N GLY A 188 13.77 4.97 18.74
CA GLY A 188 13.16 6.28 18.97
C GLY A 188 11.63 6.30 18.94
N VAL A 189 10.97 5.12 19.01
CA VAL A 189 9.51 4.99 19.08
C VAL A 189 9.15 4.17 20.31
N GLN A 190 8.26 4.69 21.15
CA GLN A 190 7.68 3.92 22.26
C GLN A 190 6.87 2.78 21.65
N THR A 191 7.22 1.52 22.00
CA THR A 191 6.64 0.36 21.35
C THR A 191 6.23 -0.70 22.37
N ASP A 192 4.97 -1.11 22.31
CA ASP A 192 4.42 -2.24 23.03
C ASP A 192 4.28 -3.45 22.09
N ILE A 193 4.42 -4.66 22.65
CA ILE A 193 4.27 -5.92 21.91
C ILE A 193 3.00 -6.63 22.37
N MET A 194 2.28 -7.19 21.40
CA MET A 194 1.10 -7.99 21.65
C MET A 194 1.17 -9.31 20.87
N LEU A 195 1.28 -10.41 21.60
CA LEU A 195 1.21 -11.76 21.04
C LEU A 195 -0.18 -12.34 21.26
N ARG A 196 -0.81 -12.81 20.19
CA ARG A 196 -2.16 -13.33 20.17
C ARG A 196 -2.19 -14.72 19.52
N ALA A 197 -3.18 -15.53 19.89
CA ALA A 197 -3.48 -16.81 19.27
C ALA A 197 -4.95 -16.83 18.82
N GLY A 198 -5.19 -17.39 17.64
CA GLY A 198 -6.54 -17.45 17.07
C GLY A 198 -6.58 -17.09 15.58
N ASP A 199 -7.75 -16.65 15.10
CA ASP A 199 -7.91 -16.15 13.74
C ASP A 199 -7.26 -14.77 13.61
N PRO A 200 -6.28 -14.58 12.71
CA PRO A 200 -5.52 -13.35 12.62
C PRO A 200 -6.39 -12.09 12.43
N SER A 201 -7.40 -12.15 11.57
CA SER A 201 -8.24 -10.98 11.30
C SER A 201 -9.08 -10.59 12.53
N THR A 202 -9.58 -11.57 13.25
CA THR A 202 -10.37 -11.38 14.47
C THR A 202 -9.52 -10.79 15.59
N GLU A 203 -8.34 -11.34 15.80
CA GLU A 203 -7.44 -10.92 16.87
C GLU A 203 -6.84 -9.52 16.62
N ILE A 204 -6.50 -9.19 15.36
CA ILE A 204 -6.05 -7.85 15.02
C ILE A 204 -7.15 -6.81 15.28
N VAL A 205 -8.40 -7.07 14.86
CA VAL A 205 -9.52 -6.17 15.12
C VAL A 205 -9.80 -6.02 16.62
N ALA A 206 -9.66 -7.11 17.39
CA ALA A 206 -9.77 -7.05 18.86
C ALA A 206 -8.65 -6.19 19.48
N ALA A 207 -7.40 -6.38 19.02
CA ALA A 207 -6.25 -5.60 19.47
C ALA A 207 -6.42 -4.10 19.18
N VAL A 208 -6.93 -3.74 18.00
CA VAL A 208 -7.25 -2.34 17.61
C VAL A 208 -8.15 -1.68 18.67
N LYS A 209 -9.22 -2.36 19.07
CA LYS A 209 -10.18 -1.84 20.07
C LYS A 209 -9.56 -1.76 21.46
N GLU A 210 -8.79 -2.77 21.84
CA GLU A 210 -8.16 -2.86 23.16
C GLU A 210 -7.16 -1.72 23.39
N VAL A 211 -6.31 -1.44 22.40
CA VAL A 211 -5.32 -0.36 22.52
C VAL A 211 -5.89 1.02 22.13
N GLY A 212 -7.08 1.06 21.54
CA GLY A 212 -7.69 2.28 21.02
C GLY A 212 -6.80 2.89 19.91
N ALA A 213 -6.39 2.09 18.94
CA ALA A 213 -5.53 2.55 17.86
C ALA A 213 -6.23 3.58 16.97
N ASP A 214 -5.50 4.64 16.62
CA ASP A 214 -5.96 5.67 15.68
C ASP A 214 -5.70 5.26 14.23
N LEU A 215 -4.65 4.46 14.03
CA LEU A 215 -4.24 3.94 12.72
C LEU A 215 -3.89 2.45 12.83
N VAL A 216 -4.35 1.67 11.87
CA VAL A 216 -3.91 0.28 11.68
C VAL A 216 -3.06 0.19 10.43
N VAL A 217 -1.88 -0.39 10.54
CA VAL A 217 -0.95 -0.61 9.43
C VAL A 217 -0.85 -2.10 9.14
N VAL A 218 -1.16 -2.48 7.92
CA VAL A 218 -1.12 -3.87 7.46
C VAL A 218 -0.38 -3.99 6.13
N GLY A 219 0.32 -5.11 5.93
CA GLY A 219 0.85 -5.47 4.62
C GLY A 219 -0.28 -5.96 3.69
N ASN A 220 -0.09 -5.83 2.39
CA ASN A 220 -1.10 -6.29 1.42
C ASN A 220 -1.21 -7.81 1.30
N LYS A 221 -0.24 -8.58 1.85
CA LYS A 221 -0.20 -10.04 1.75
C LYS A 221 0.57 -10.63 2.94
N GLY A 222 0.07 -11.69 3.55
CA GLY A 222 0.77 -12.46 4.57
C GLY A 222 1.48 -13.69 4.01
N ILE A 223 2.17 -14.45 4.87
CA ILE A 223 2.91 -15.69 4.53
C ILE A 223 2.01 -16.71 3.81
N ALA A 224 0.74 -16.83 4.21
CA ALA A 224 -0.21 -17.76 3.62
C ALA A 224 -0.81 -17.29 2.27
N GLY A 225 -0.46 -16.11 1.78
CA GLY A 225 -1.04 -15.52 0.58
C GLY A 225 -0.64 -16.26 -0.70
N ALA A 226 -1.62 -16.80 -1.41
CA ALA A 226 -1.44 -17.46 -2.71
C ALA A 226 -0.90 -16.52 -3.80
N ARG A 227 -0.32 -17.11 -4.83
CA ARG A 227 0.31 -16.46 -5.98
C ARG A 227 -0.61 -15.44 -6.67
N GLY A 228 -0.17 -14.19 -6.82
CA GLY A 228 -0.83 -13.16 -7.63
C GLY A 228 -1.07 -11.84 -6.89
N PHE A 229 -1.57 -10.83 -7.60
CA PHE A 229 -1.97 -9.51 -7.13
C PHE A 229 -3.20 -9.50 -6.18
N LEU A 230 -3.47 -10.59 -5.49
CA LEU A 230 -4.60 -10.69 -4.60
C LEU A 230 -4.25 -10.07 -3.25
N LEU A 231 -5.08 -9.17 -2.79
CA LEU A 231 -5.12 -8.76 -1.39
C LEU A 231 -5.28 -10.03 -0.54
N GLY A 232 -4.47 -10.17 0.51
CA GLY A 232 -4.62 -11.30 1.43
C GLY A 232 -5.94 -11.22 2.18
N SER A 233 -6.51 -12.36 2.55
CA SER A 233 -7.78 -12.41 3.30
C SER A 233 -7.73 -11.68 4.65
N VAL A 234 -6.57 -11.70 5.32
CA VAL A 234 -6.39 -11.01 6.61
C VAL A 234 -6.43 -9.49 6.45
N PRO A 235 -5.62 -8.83 5.58
CA PRO A 235 -5.72 -7.40 5.35
C PRO A 235 -7.12 -6.95 4.93
N GLU A 236 -7.77 -7.67 4.02
CA GLU A 236 -9.13 -7.35 3.57
C GLU A 236 -10.12 -7.40 4.73
N SER A 237 -10.12 -8.48 5.51
CA SER A 237 -11.00 -8.63 6.67
C SER A 237 -10.72 -7.57 7.76
N VAL A 238 -9.45 -7.24 8.00
CA VAL A 238 -9.09 -6.17 8.96
C VAL A 238 -9.63 -4.84 8.47
N ILE A 239 -9.42 -4.50 7.20
CA ILE A 239 -9.92 -3.26 6.61
C ILE A 239 -11.45 -3.19 6.70
N GLU A 240 -12.16 -4.25 6.35
CA GLU A 240 -13.63 -4.26 6.38
C GLU A 240 -14.21 -4.16 7.79
N ARG A 241 -13.57 -4.77 8.78
CA ARG A 241 -14.07 -4.89 10.16
C ARG A 241 -13.56 -3.80 11.11
N SER A 242 -12.44 -3.13 10.77
CA SER A 242 -11.89 -2.02 11.55
C SER A 242 -12.55 -0.72 11.10
N GLN A 243 -13.71 -0.39 11.63
CA GLN A 243 -14.53 0.75 11.16
C GLN A 243 -14.08 2.10 11.72
N GLU A 244 -13.58 2.13 12.94
CA GLU A 244 -13.26 3.38 13.64
C GLU A 244 -11.87 3.95 13.34
N PRO A 245 -10.77 3.16 13.33
CA PRO A 245 -9.45 3.69 13.01
C PRO A 245 -9.27 3.91 11.50
N ASP A 246 -8.39 4.82 11.17
CA ASP A 246 -7.85 4.90 9.81
C ASP A 246 -7.07 3.61 9.51
N THR A 247 -7.04 3.21 8.26
CA THR A 247 -6.33 1.98 7.86
C THR A 247 -5.35 2.28 6.75
N MET A 248 -4.08 1.94 6.97
CA MET A 248 -3.04 2.01 5.96
C MET A 248 -2.68 0.60 5.46
N LEU A 249 -2.91 0.37 4.17
CA LEU A 249 -2.47 -0.82 3.46
C LEU A 249 -1.13 -0.51 2.77
N CYS A 250 -0.06 -1.12 3.25
CA CYS A 250 1.25 -0.98 2.63
C CYS A 250 1.40 -1.94 1.46
N ARG A 251 1.68 -1.39 0.28
CA ARG A 251 1.81 -2.14 -0.97
C ARG A 251 3.25 -2.30 -1.43
N THR A 252 3.43 -3.33 -2.24
CA THR A 252 4.75 -3.82 -2.62
C THR A 252 5.06 -3.68 -4.11
N VAL A 253 4.11 -3.27 -4.94
CA VAL A 253 4.17 -3.48 -6.40
C VAL A 253 5.25 -2.65 -7.09
N VAL A 254 5.54 -1.44 -6.63
CA VAL A 254 6.53 -0.54 -7.26
C VAL A 254 7.92 -0.66 -6.62
N GLN A 255 8.01 -1.15 -5.40
CA GLN A 255 9.27 -1.27 -4.67
C GLN A 255 10.03 -2.60 -4.92
N LEU A 256 9.40 -3.58 -5.59
CA LEU A 256 10.02 -4.87 -5.86
C LEU A 256 11.36 -4.75 -6.61
N VAL A 257 11.48 -3.77 -7.51
CA VAL A 257 12.74 -3.56 -8.25
C VAL A 257 13.85 -3.02 -7.35
N ALA A 258 13.52 -2.15 -6.41
CA ALA A 258 14.48 -1.59 -5.45
C ALA A 258 14.80 -2.54 -4.28
N GLU A 259 14.04 -3.61 -4.13
CA GLU A 259 14.14 -4.58 -3.03
C GLU A 259 14.53 -5.97 -3.50
N LEU A 260 14.72 -6.19 -4.81
CA LEU A 260 15.32 -7.42 -5.30
C LEU A 260 16.77 -7.48 -4.82
N THR A 261 17.09 -8.50 -4.05
CA THR A 261 18.46 -8.82 -3.71
C THR A 261 19.12 -9.59 -4.87
N PRO A 262 20.45 -9.57 -4.98
CA PRO A 262 21.14 -10.36 -6.00
C PRO A 262 20.66 -11.82 -6.02
N GLY A 263 20.37 -12.33 -7.20
CA GLY A 263 19.82 -13.66 -7.43
C GLY A 263 18.31 -13.80 -7.23
N GLU A 264 17.58 -12.71 -7.01
CA GLU A 264 16.12 -12.72 -6.85
C GLU A 264 15.39 -12.11 -8.03
N GLY A 265 14.15 -12.59 -8.25
CA GLY A 265 13.26 -12.09 -9.29
C GLY A 265 11.83 -11.88 -8.78
N GLY A 266 11.05 -11.19 -9.59
CA GLY A 266 9.64 -10.92 -9.29
C GLY A 266 8.88 -10.41 -10.50
N VAL A 267 7.57 -10.31 -10.40
CA VAL A 267 6.76 -9.66 -11.43
C VAL A 267 6.27 -8.32 -10.89
N ILE A 268 6.59 -7.27 -11.61
CA ILE A 268 6.17 -5.89 -11.31
C ILE A 268 5.13 -5.43 -12.32
N GLU A 269 4.27 -4.52 -11.92
CA GLU A 269 3.32 -3.86 -12.82
C GLU A 269 3.58 -2.35 -12.81
N ARG A 270 3.73 -1.77 -13.99
CA ARG A 270 3.91 -0.33 -14.18
C ARG A 270 3.08 0.12 -15.38
N ARG A 271 2.24 1.14 -15.20
CA ARG A 271 1.36 1.70 -16.25
C ARG A 271 0.46 0.65 -16.93
N GLY A 272 -0.05 -0.31 -16.15
CA GLY A 272 -0.89 -1.39 -16.68
C GLY A 272 -0.14 -2.50 -17.42
N GLU A 273 1.18 -2.40 -17.57
CA GLU A 273 2.03 -3.45 -18.13
C GLU A 273 2.77 -4.21 -17.03
N LYS A 274 2.91 -5.53 -17.25
CA LYS A 274 3.59 -6.43 -16.31
C LYS A 274 4.97 -6.79 -16.83
N PHE A 275 5.96 -6.65 -15.95
CA PHE A 275 7.36 -6.93 -16.23
C PHE A 275 7.88 -8.05 -15.32
N ALA A 276 8.59 -8.98 -15.88
CA ALA A 276 9.42 -9.94 -15.17
C ALA A 276 10.75 -9.26 -14.85
N ALA A 277 11.03 -9.03 -13.58
CA ALA A 277 12.21 -8.33 -13.09
C ALA A 277 13.14 -9.33 -12.38
N TYR A 278 14.42 -9.30 -12.66
CA TYR A 278 15.44 -10.10 -12.01
C TYR A 278 16.67 -9.25 -11.72
N MET A 279 17.19 -9.36 -10.49
CA MET A 279 18.45 -8.77 -10.09
C MET A 279 19.54 -9.84 -10.16
N ASP A 280 20.55 -9.65 -11.00
CA ASP A 280 21.64 -10.62 -11.06
C ASP A 280 22.65 -10.48 -9.90
N GLU A 281 23.59 -11.39 -9.80
CA GLU A 281 24.62 -11.39 -8.75
C GLU A 281 25.58 -10.17 -8.82
N GLY A 282 25.58 -9.46 -9.95
CA GLY A 282 26.33 -8.20 -10.16
C GLY A 282 25.54 -6.95 -9.82
N GLU A 283 24.34 -7.09 -9.24
CA GLU A 283 23.39 -6.01 -8.94
C GLU A 283 22.84 -5.30 -10.20
N GLU A 284 22.92 -5.95 -11.38
CA GLU A 284 22.28 -5.46 -12.59
C GLU A 284 20.82 -5.92 -12.66
N LEU A 285 19.91 -4.96 -12.94
CA LEU A 285 18.49 -5.22 -13.07
C LEU A 285 18.13 -5.60 -14.51
N HIS A 286 17.58 -6.80 -14.69
CA HIS A 286 17.04 -7.29 -15.95
C HIS A 286 15.53 -7.20 -15.97
N LEU A 287 14.96 -6.54 -16.98
CA LEU A 287 13.51 -6.38 -17.16
C LEU A 287 13.06 -7.00 -18.47
N HIS A 288 12.04 -7.83 -18.39
CA HIS A 288 11.37 -8.45 -19.54
C HIS A 288 9.85 -8.27 -19.43
N SER A 289 9.15 -8.33 -20.56
CA SER A 289 7.70 -8.44 -20.50
C SER A 289 7.29 -9.69 -19.72
N ALA A 290 6.40 -9.56 -18.75
CA ALA A 290 5.87 -10.72 -18.02
C ALA A 290 4.81 -11.51 -18.81
N ARG A 291 4.61 -11.21 -20.09
CA ARG A 291 3.67 -11.93 -20.96
C ARG A 291 4.33 -13.14 -21.58
N CYS A 292 3.87 -14.34 -21.20
CA CYS A 292 4.30 -15.60 -21.78
C CYS A 292 4.15 -15.57 -23.30
N THR A 293 5.22 -15.88 -24.02
CA THR A 293 5.28 -15.85 -25.50
C THR A 293 4.50 -16.99 -26.16
N HIS A 294 3.95 -17.94 -25.39
CA HIS A 294 3.03 -18.97 -25.90
C HIS A 294 1.62 -18.39 -26.18
N LEU A 295 0.88 -18.00 -25.14
CA LEU A 295 -0.49 -17.49 -25.26
C LEU A 295 -0.74 -16.22 -24.41
N GLY A 296 0.27 -15.48 -24.02
CA GLY A 296 0.10 -14.18 -23.38
C GLY A 296 -0.29 -14.19 -21.90
N CYS A 297 -0.29 -15.36 -21.24
CA CYS A 297 -0.54 -15.44 -19.79
C CYS A 297 0.60 -14.73 -19.02
N THR A 298 0.30 -14.14 -17.86
CA THR A 298 1.34 -13.55 -17.00
C THR A 298 2.16 -14.66 -16.35
N VAL A 299 3.48 -14.59 -16.45
CA VAL A 299 4.41 -15.47 -15.75
C VAL A 299 4.57 -15.05 -14.28
N GLY A 300 5.04 -15.96 -13.42
CA GLY A 300 5.34 -15.70 -12.01
C GLY A 300 6.75 -16.17 -11.67
N TRP A 301 7.43 -15.47 -10.74
CA TRP A 301 8.75 -15.88 -10.29
C TRP A 301 8.69 -17.13 -9.39
N ASN A 302 9.54 -18.09 -9.65
CA ASN A 302 9.75 -19.29 -8.87
C ASN A 302 11.11 -19.21 -8.16
N PRO A 303 11.14 -18.86 -6.86
CA PRO A 303 12.40 -18.66 -6.16
C PRO A 303 13.19 -19.94 -5.94
N ALA A 304 12.54 -21.11 -5.97
CA ALA A 304 13.20 -22.39 -5.76
C ALA A 304 14.02 -22.81 -7.00
N GLU A 305 13.51 -22.56 -8.20
CA GLU A 305 14.15 -22.93 -9.44
C GLU A 305 14.78 -21.75 -10.18
N LYS A 306 14.64 -20.53 -9.65
CA LYS A 306 15.13 -19.29 -10.25
C LYS A 306 14.60 -19.10 -11.68
N THR A 307 13.29 -19.30 -11.88
CA THR A 307 12.65 -19.22 -13.20
C THR A 307 11.36 -18.36 -13.14
N PHE A 308 10.98 -17.83 -14.29
CA PHE A 308 9.64 -17.27 -14.50
C PHE A 308 8.73 -18.33 -15.09
N ASP A 309 7.75 -18.79 -14.31
CA ASP A 309 6.88 -19.90 -14.67
C ASP A 309 5.52 -19.40 -15.14
N CYS A 310 5.03 -19.94 -16.28
CA CYS A 310 3.71 -19.65 -16.80
C CYS A 310 2.70 -20.63 -16.17
N PRO A 311 1.70 -20.15 -15.39
CA PRO A 311 0.74 -21.05 -14.73
C PRO A 311 -0.26 -21.71 -15.66
N CYS A 312 -0.41 -21.22 -16.90
CA CYS A 312 -1.43 -21.69 -17.83
C CYS A 312 -1.04 -23.01 -18.50
N HIS A 313 0.18 -23.11 -19.04
CA HIS A 313 0.61 -24.26 -19.83
C HIS A 313 2.03 -24.73 -19.49
N GLY A 314 2.59 -24.26 -18.38
CA GLY A 314 3.87 -24.74 -17.87
C GLY A 314 5.11 -24.28 -18.64
N SER A 315 5.02 -23.22 -19.45
CA SER A 315 6.24 -22.61 -20.02
C SER A 315 7.10 -22.04 -18.88
N ARG A 316 8.41 -22.29 -18.93
CA ARG A 316 9.39 -21.78 -18.00
C ARG A 316 10.42 -20.95 -18.72
N PHE A 317 10.78 -19.85 -18.13
CA PHE A 317 11.79 -18.95 -18.63
C PHE A 317 12.85 -18.74 -17.56
N GLY A 318 14.11 -18.70 -17.95
CA GLY A 318 15.18 -18.37 -17.04
C GLY A 318 15.14 -16.92 -16.58
N PRO A 319 16.03 -16.55 -15.65
CA PRO A 319 16.03 -15.21 -15.06
C PRO A 319 16.28 -14.10 -16.08
N LEU A 320 16.99 -14.38 -17.17
CA LEU A 320 17.24 -13.44 -18.26
C LEU A 320 16.21 -13.55 -19.40
N GLY A 321 15.09 -14.22 -19.16
CA GLY A 321 13.96 -14.33 -20.09
C GLY A 321 14.08 -15.45 -21.12
N GLU A 322 15.16 -16.21 -21.16
CA GLU A 322 15.38 -17.33 -22.08
C GLU A 322 14.39 -18.47 -21.79
N VAL A 323 14.01 -19.23 -22.85
CA VAL A 323 13.12 -20.39 -22.68
C VAL A 323 13.90 -21.54 -22.07
N VAL A 324 13.45 -22.03 -20.92
CA VAL A 324 14.00 -23.21 -20.23
C VAL A 324 13.20 -24.46 -20.60
N ASN A 325 11.87 -24.38 -20.58
CA ASN A 325 11.01 -25.51 -20.86
C ASN A 325 9.58 -25.07 -21.21
N GLY A 326 8.81 -25.98 -21.82
CA GLY A 326 7.38 -25.84 -22.09
C GLY A 326 7.04 -25.43 -23.52
N PRO A 327 5.77 -25.08 -23.80
CA PRO A 327 5.30 -24.82 -25.15
C PRO A 327 5.73 -23.46 -25.72
N ALA A 328 6.30 -22.55 -24.94
CA ALA A 328 6.86 -21.31 -25.46
C ALA A 328 8.11 -21.60 -26.31
N ALA A 329 8.17 -21.01 -27.49
CA ALA A 329 9.27 -21.19 -28.44
C ALA A 329 10.17 -19.95 -28.58
N ARG A 330 9.85 -18.87 -27.86
CA ARG A 330 10.59 -17.60 -27.91
C ARG A 330 10.81 -17.07 -26.49
N PRO A 331 11.94 -16.39 -26.23
CA PRO A 331 12.20 -15.79 -24.93
C PRO A 331 11.17 -14.71 -24.59
N LEU A 332 11.10 -14.32 -23.31
CA LEU A 332 10.38 -13.13 -22.89
C LEU A 332 11.03 -11.90 -23.54
N PRO A 333 10.27 -11.02 -24.20
CA PRO A 333 10.82 -9.81 -24.79
C PRO A 333 11.46 -8.90 -23.72
N PRO A 334 12.59 -8.26 -23.98
CA PRO A 334 13.12 -7.22 -23.11
C PRO A 334 12.11 -6.07 -22.99
N ALA A 335 12.07 -5.40 -21.82
CA ALA A 335 11.14 -4.31 -21.50
C ALA A 335 11.63 -2.96 -22.06
#